data_cb4a744cec63ba8683369a31405755b2
#
_entry.id   cb4a744cec63ba8683369a31405755b2
#
_cell.length_a   1.000
_cell.length_b   1.000
_cell.length_c   1.000
_cell.angle_alpha   90.00
_cell.angle_beta   90.00
_cell.angle_gamma   90.00
#
_symmetry.space_group_name_H-M   'P 1'
#
loop_
_entity.id
_entity.type
_entity.pdbx_description
1 polymer ?
#
loop_
_entity_poly.entity_id
_entity_poly.type
_entity_poly.pdbx_seq_one_letter_code
_entity_poly.pdbx_strand_id
1 'polypeptide(L)'
;MNLVKLSLEEIRKRLLQEGRAVTPQFLNKLKRDPRQGALKIYQLLKKRYERERAERVRLANMLNFERVLWKSGVRAIAGVDEAGTGPLAGPVVAAAVVFPPGTELSGIDDSKQLDASQRNEMAIVIRERATAIGVGLADVAEIDRLNIYNAALLAMRRAVEALPSRPDHLLIDARTIPEIAIPQNSFFKGDGINFSIAAASIIAKTHRDRLMQDLEQKYPGYGFAQHKGYGTSEHQSAIRALGPCPAHRISFSIIRELCGEFSPAFYARKRQLAEIDCAEALRSFEEAIKDCWSVLDEMEQRKIRLMISRRWKTI
;
A
#
# COMPACT_ATOMS: atom_id res chain seq x y z
N MET A 1 -30.44 -0.88 -29.87
CA MET A 1 -29.77 -0.37 -31.09
C MET A 1 -30.00 -1.37 -32.24
N ASN A 2 -30.53 -0.95 -33.37
CA ASN A 2 -30.84 -1.85 -34.47
C ASN A 2 -29.59 -1.94 -35.40
N LEU A 3 -28.88 -3.05 -35.37
CA LEU A 3 -27.64 -3.32 -36.13
C LEU A 3 -27.80 -3.20 -37.65
N VAL A 4 -28.99 -3.51 -38.17
CA VAL A 4 -29.28 -3.53 -39.62
C VAL A 4 -29.23 -2.14 -40.21
N LYS A 5 -29.39 -1.10 -39.39
CA LYS A 5 -29.43 0.32 -39.82
C LYS A 5 -28.09 1.07 -39.64
N LEU A 6 -27.04 0.41 -39.07
CA LEU A 6 -25.77 1.07 -38.82
C LEU A 6 -24.65 0.48 -39.70
N SER A 7 -23.82 1.34 -40.27
CA SER A 7 -22.56 0.91 -40.90
C SER A 7 -21.58 0.34 -39.86
N LEU A 8 -20.63 -0.49 -40.30
CA LEU A 8 -19.57 -0.99 -39.38
C LEU A 8 -18.71 0.15 -38.83
N GLU A 9 -18.57 1.24 -39.60
CA GLU A 9 -17.83 2.43 -39.19
C GLU A 9 -18.56 3.17 -38.08
N GLU A 10 -19.87 3.33 -38.18
CA GLU A 10 -20.70 3.90 -37.12
C GLU A 10 -20.72 3.06 -35.85
N ILE A 11 -20.75 1.71 -35.98
CA ILE A 11 -20.63 0.79 -34.85
C ILE A 11 -19.27 0.99 -34.15
N ARG A 12 -18.19 1.06 -34.94
CA ARG A 12 -16.86 1.30 -34.43
C ARG A 12 -16.74 2.64 -33.70
N LYS A 13 -17.22 3.71 -34.33
CA LYS A 13 -17.21 5.05 -33.74
C LYS A 13 -17.98 5.08 -32.42
N ARG A 14 -19.26 4.69 -32.43
CA ARG A 14 -20.14 4.79 -31.25
C ARG A 14 -19.71 3.87 -30.09
N LEU A 15 -19.25 2.66 -30.40
CA LEU A 15 -18.97 1.66 -29.35
C LEU A 15 -17.50 1.58 -28.97
N LEU A 16 -16.55 1.77 -29.86
CA LEU A 16 -15.11 1.71 -29.54
C LEU A 16 -14.49 3.08 -29.23
N GLN A 17 -14.94 4.14 -29.93
CA GLN A 17 -14.38 5.49 -29.73
C GLN A 17 -15.19 6.30 -28.70
N GLU A 18 -16.54 6.34 -28.83
CA GLU A 18 -17.41 7.08 -27.91
C GLU A 18 -17.70 6.29 -26.60
N GLY A 19 -17.26 5.06 -26.49
CA GLY A 19 -17.36 4.27 -25.25
C GLY A 19 -18.77 3.83 -24.87
N ARG A 20 -19.76 3.87 -25.77
CA ARG A 20 -21.14 3.49 -25.41
C ARG A 20 -21.24 2.05 -24.89
N ALA A 21 -22.16 1.83 -23.98
CA ALA A 21 -22.38 0.53 -23.37
C ALA A 21 -22.77 -0.56 -24.41
N VAL A 22 -22.22 -1.75 -24.22
CA VAL A 22 -22.46 -2.91 -25.07
C VAL A 22 -23.31 -3.92 -24.32
N THR A 23 -24.36 -4.47 -24.97
CA THR A 23 -25.21 -5.50 -24.39
C THR A 23 -24.87 -6.89 -24.94
N PRO A 24 -25.13 -8.00 -24.17
CA PRO A 24 -24.93 -9.36 -24.68
C PRO A 24 -25.72 -9.63 -25.97
N GLN A 25 -26.95 -9.13 -26.05
CA GLN A 25 -27.77 -9.30 -27.24
C GLN A 25 -27.15 -8.63 -28.48
N PHE A 26 -26.54 -7.46 -28.29
CA PHE A 26 -25.82 -6.77 -29.35
C PHE A 26 -24.59 -7.54 -29.80
N LEU A 27 -23.78 -8.05 -28.87
CA LEU A 27 -22.64 -8.90 -29.18
C LEU A 27 -23.03 -10.15 -29.95
N ASN A 28 -24.11 -10.83 -29.57
CA ASN A 28 -24.62 -12.01 -30.26
C ASN A 28 -25.07 -11.71 -31.69
N LYS A 29 -25.69 -10.56 -31.91
CA LYS A 29 -26.07 -10.11 -33.26
C LYS A 29 -24.83 -9.80 -34.10
N LEU A 30 -23.84 -9.09 -33.54
CA LEU A 30 -22.60 -8.74 -34.26
C LEU A 30 -21.74 -9.94 -34.61
N LYS A 31 -21.76 -10.99 -33.74
CA LYS A 31 -21.09 -12.28 -33.99
C LYS A 31 -21.62 -12.98 -35.25
N ARG A 32 -22.93 -12.80 -35.53
CA ARG A 32 -23.63 -13.41 -36.69
C ARG A 32 -23.72 -12.49 -37.90
N ASP A 33 -23.10 -11.32 -37.85
CA ASP A 33 -23.15 -10.31 -38.92
C ASP A 33 -22.24 -10.76 -40.07
N PRO A 34 -22.76 -10.97 -41.29
CA PRO A 34 -22.01 -11.46 -42.44
C PRO A 34 -21.02 -10.44 -43.03
N ARG A 35 -21.11 -9.17 -42.64
CA ARG A 35 -20.26 -8.12 -43.17
C ARG A 35 -18.80 -8.33 -42.88
N GLN A 36 -17.92 -8.14 -43.87
CA GLN A 36 -16.48 -8.23 -43.70
C GLN A 36 -15.99 -7.25 -42.62
N GLY A 37 -15.24 -7.73 -41.67
CA GLY A 37 -14.75 -6.94 -40.53
C GLY A 37 -15.66 -6.90 -39.30
N ALA A 38 -16.92 -7.35 -39.38
CA ALA A 38 -17.82 -7.42 -38.22
C ALA A 38 -17.27 -8.31 -37.10
N LEU A 39 -16.63 -9.44 -37.45
CA LEU A 39 -16.01 -10.36 -36.50
C LEU A 39 -14.87 -9.68 -35.70
N LYS A 40 -14.08 -8.84 -36.36
CA LYS A 40 -12.98 -8.10 -35.70
C LYS A 40 -13.53 -7.11 -34.66
N ILE A 41 -14.60 -6.37 -35.02
CA ILE A 41 -15.28 -5.44 -34.10
C ILE A 41 -15.91 -6.21 -32.93
N TYR A 42 -16.53 -7.37 -33.21
CA TYR A 42 -17.08 -8.25 -32.18
C TYR A 42 -16.02 -8.67 -31.17
N GLN A 43 -14.85 -9.13 -31.61
CA GLN A 43 -13.76 -9.57 -30.72
C GLN A 43 -13.29 -8.45 -29.78
N LEU A 44 -13.10 -7.22 -30.32
CA LEU A 44 -12.73 -6.06 -29.53
C LEU A 44 -13.79 -5.68 -28.49
N LEU A 45 -15.05 -5.62 -28.94
CA LEU A 45 -16.17 -5.28 -28.04
C LEU A 45 -16.42 -6.38 -26.99
N LYS A 46 -16.26 -7.67 -27.36
CA LYS A 46 -16.37 -8.78 -26.43
C LYS A 46 -15.31 -8.68 -25.34
N LYS A 47 -14.05 -8.47 -25.69
CA LYS A 47 -12.94 -8.30 -24.73
C LYS A 47 -13.21 -7.13 -23.77
N ARG A 48 -13.67 -5.99 -24.30
CA ARG A 48 -14.06 -4.84 -23.47
C ARG A 48 -15.22 -5.17 -22.54
N TYR A 49 -16.28 -5.78 -23.03
CA TYR A 49 -17.45 -6.17 -22.24
C TYR A 49 -17.09 -7.15 -21.12
N GLU A 50 -16.26 -8.15 -21.41
CA GLU A 50 -15.79 -9.12 -20.41
C GLU A 50 -14.95 -8.43 -19.31
N ARG A 51 -14.07 -7.49 -19.69
CA ARG A 51 -13.28 -6.70 -18.74
C ARG A 51 -14.20 -5.82 -17.85
N GLU A 52 -15.12 -5.09 -18.44
CA GLU A 52 -16.06 -4.24 -17.69
C GLU A 52 -16.97 -5.07 -16.77
N ARG A 53 -17.36 -6.27 -17.19
CA ARG A 53 -18.13 -7.20 -16.36
C ARG A 53 -17.32 -7.74 -15.18
N ALA A 54 -16.08 -8.15 -15.43
CA ALA A 54 -15.17 -8.62 -14.39
C ALA A 54 -14.92 -7.53 -13.34
N GLU A 55 -14.69 -6.29 -13.79
CA GLU A 55 -14.50 -5.14 -12.91
C GLU A 55 -15.74 -4.84 -12.05
N ARG A 56 -16.94 -4.88 -12.63
CA ARG A 56 -18.19 -4.72 -11.84
C ARG A 56 -18.34 -5.79 -10.76
N VAL A 57 -18.00 -7.05 -11.08
CA VAL A 57 -18.06 -8.14 -10.10
C VAL A 57 -17.00 -7.90 -9.01
N ARG A 58 -15.79 -7.49 -9.35
CA ARG A 58 -14.72 -7.19 -8.42
C ARG A 58 -15.13 -6.07 -7.45
N LEU A 59 -15.62 -4.95 -7.96
CA LEU A 59 -16.10 -3.82 -7.16
C LEU A 59 -17.29 -4.23 -6.26
N ALA A 60 -18.21 -5.02 -6.80
CA ALA A 60 -19.33 -5.53 -6.00
C ALA A 60 -18.85 -6.38 -4.80
N ASN A 61 -17.78 -7.17 -4.99
CA ASN A 61 -17.17 -7.95 -3.90
C ASN A 61 -16.45 -7.05 -2.89
N MET A 62 -15.71 -6.05 -3.36
CA MET A 62 -15.02 -5.08 -2.48
C MET A 62 -16.00 -4.29 -1.61
N LEU A 63 -17.22 -4.02 -2.10
CA LEU A 63 -18.26 -3.28 -1.38
C LEU A 63 -19.14 -4.16 -0.48
N ASN A 64 -18.84 -5.43 -0.31
CA ASN A 64 -19.72 -6.34 0.45
C ASN A 64 -19.88 -5.89 1.92
N PHE A 65 -18.83 -5.47 2.58
CA PHE A 65 -18.87 -5.04 3.97
C PHE A 65 -19.65 -3.74 4.14
N GLU A 66 -19.39 -2.75 3.28
CA GLU A 66 -20.12 -1.49 3.29
C GLU A 66 -21.61 -1.71 3.04
N ARG A 67 -21.99 -2.59 2.11
CA ARG A 67 -23.39 -2.92 1.81
C ARG A 67 -24.10 -3.56 3.00
N VAL A 68 -23.43 -4.43 3.76
CA VAL A 68 -23.98 -5.03 4.98
C VAL A 68 -24.23 -3.94 6.04
N LEU A 69 -23.24 -3.09 6.27
CA LEU A 69 -23.34 -1.98 7.23
C LEU A 69 -24.42 -0.96 6.82
N TRP A 70 -24.49 -0.58 5.54
CA TRP A 70 -25.55 0.33 5.06
C TRP A 70 -26.96 -0.26 5.25
N LYS A 71 -27.12 -1.58 5.02
CA LYS A 71 -28.42 -2.28 5.25
C LYS A 71 -28.79 -2.30 6.72
N SER A 72 -27.84 -2.31 7.65
CA SER A 72 -28.10 -2.21 9.09
C SER A 72 -28.30 -0.78 9.60
N GLY A 73 -28.29 0.22 8.71
CA GLY A 73 -28.56 1.64 9.05
C GLY A 73 -27.31 2.49 9.29
N VAL A 74 -26.10 1.91 9.27
CA VAL A 74 -24.83 2.64 9.34
C VAL A 74 -24.67 3.49 8.08
N ARG A 75 -24.34 4.78 8.20
CA ARG A 75 -24.26 5.71 7.07
C ARG A 75 -22.85 6.17 6.77
N ALA A 76 -22.13 6.62 7.78
CA ALA A 76 -20.78 7.14 7.66
C ALA A 76 -19.75 6.05 7.98
N ILE A 77 -19.30 5.34 6.96
CA ILE A 77 -18.28 4.30 7.06
C ILE A 77 -16.94 4.89 6.60
N ALA A 78 -15.93 4.89 7.48
CA ALA A 78 -14.59 5.30 7.12
C ALA A 78 -13.70 4.08 6.86
N GLY A 79 -13.10 4.01 5.67
CA GLY A 79 -11.96 3.13 5.40
C GLY A 79 -10.68 3.77 5.91
N VAL A 80 -9.80 3.00 6.56
CA VAL A 80 -8.54 3.50 7.14
C VAL A 80 -7.39 2.61 6.74
N ASP A 81 -6.30 3.22 6.27
CA ASP A 81 -5.04 2.53 5.93
C ASP A 81 -3.85 3.45 6.15
N GLU A 82 -2.64 2.87 6.23
CA GLU A 82 -1.39 3.59 6.37
C GLU A 82 -0.39 3.31 5.24
N ALA A 83 0.51 4.25 5.03
CA ALA A 83 1.66 4.12 4.14
C ALA A 83 2.95 4.50 4.86
N GLY A 84 4.02 3.75 4.59
CA GLY A 84 5.35 4.13 5.05
C GLY A 84 5.81 3.44 6.33
N THR A 85 5.32 2.25 6.69
CA THR A 85 5.84 1.48 7.83
C THR A 85 7.22 0.85 7.57
N GLY A 86 7.52 0.45 6.33
CA GLY A 86 8.77 -0.24 5.97
C GLY A 86 9.99 0.64 5.64
N PRO A 87 9.88 1.89 5.15
CA PRO A 87 11.01 2.74 4.79
C PRO A 87 11.93 3.07 5.97
N LEU A 88 13.21 3.39 5.65
CA LEU A 88 14.24 3.81 6.59
C LEU A 88 14.16 5.31 6.93
N ALA A 89 13.41 6.08 6.15
CA ALA A 89 13.28 7.52 6.28
C ALA A 89 11.85 8.00 6.03
N GLY A 90 11.55 9.18 6.57
CA GLY A 90 10.28 9.87 6.43
C GLY A 90 9.19 9.37 7.37
N PRO A 91 8.03 10.08 7.41
CA PRO A 91 6.94 9.77 8.31
C PRO A 91 6.15 8.51 7.91
N VAL A 92 5.36 7.99 8.83
CA VAL A 92 4.19 7.17 8.54
C VAL A 92 3.00 8.10 8.32
N VAL A 93 2.23 7.84 7.26
CA VAL A 93 1.03 8.59 6.92
C VAL A 93 -0.15 7.64 6.86
N ALA A 94 -1.25 7.99 7.51
CA ALA A 94 -2.51 7.27 7.38
C ALA A 94 -3.59 8.18 6.79
N ALA A 95 -4.59 7.58 6.18
CA ALA A 95 -5.78 8.28 5.73
C ALA A 95 -7.05 7.59 6.21
N ALA A 96 -8.09 8.36 6.42
CA ALA A 96 -9.45 7.92 6.65
C ALA A 96 -10.35 8.51 5.56
N VAL A 97 -11.11 7.67 4.84
CA VAL A 97 -11.93 8.10 3.71
C VAL A 97 -13.36 7.64 3.90
N VAL A 98 -14.31 8.57 3.78
CA VAL A 98 -15.75 8.31 3.87
C VAL A 98 -16.41 8.62 2.54
N PHE A 99 -17.22 7.69 2.03
CA PHE A 99 -18.02 7.90 0.82
C PHE A 99 -19.52 7.94 1.11
N PRO A 100 -20.30 8.60 0.25
CA PRO A 100 -21.75 8.42 0.26
C PRO A 100 -22.12 6.95 0.01
N PRO A 101 -23.18 6.44 0.63
CA PRO A 101 -23.67 5.09 0.34
C PRO A 101 -23.92 4.87 -1.16
N GLY A 102 -23.45 3.73 -1.66
CA GLY A 102 -23.60 3.37 -3.09
C GLY A 102 -22.55 3.95 -4.03
N THR A 103 -21.52 4.62 -3.53
CA THR A 103 -20.40 5.08 -4.36
C THR A 103 -19.64 3.88 -4.92
N GLU A 104 -19.38 3.91 -6.23
CA GLU A 104 -18.53 2.94 -6.94
C GLU A 104 -17.51 3.71 -7.78
N LEU A 105 -16.23 3.33 -7.66
CA LEU A 105 -15.12 3.90 -8.44
C LEU A 105 -14.44 2.77 -9.21
N SER A 106 -14.59 2.76 -10.52
CA SER A 106 -13.93 1.79 -11.39
C SER A 106 -12.43 2.04 -11.39
N GLY A 107 -11.64 0.96 -11.30
CA GLY A 107 -10.18 1.02 -11.27
C GLY A 107 -9.57 1.28 -9.89
N ILE A 108 -10.37 1.42 -8.82
CA ILE A 108 -9.83 1.44 -7.47
C ILE A 108 -9.24 0.07 -7.12
N ASP A 109 -8.03 0.04 -6.58
CA ASP A 109 -7.33 -1.19 -6.19
C ASP A 109 -6.32 -0.90 -5.08
N ASP A 110 -5.68 -1.94 -4.51
CA ASP A 110 -4.51 -1.78 -3.66
C ASP A 110 -3.51 -0.82 -4.30
N SER A 111 -3.08 0.17 -3.55
CA SER A 111 -2.18 1.25 -4.03
C SER A 111 -0.87 0.74 -4.63
N LYS A 112 -0.46 -0.49 -4.31
CA LYS A 112 0.75 -1.16 -4.81
C LYS A 112 0.53 -1.80 -6.19
N GLN A 113 -0.75 -2.06 -6.57
CA GLN A 113 -1.12 -2.57 -7.89
C GLN A 113 -1.25 -1.47 -8.95
N LEU A 114 -1.36 -0.21 -8.52
CA LEU A 114 -1.43 0.96 -9.39
C LEU A 114 -0.04 1.55 -9.60
N ASP A 115 0.27 1.94 -10.84
CA ASP A 115 1.43 2.78 -11.08
C ASP A 115 1.24 4.21 -10.51
N ALA A 116 2.29 5.04 -10.53
CA ALA A 116 2.25 6.36 -9.92
C ALA A 116 1.24 7.31 -10.58
N SER A 117 1.06 7.24 -11.91
CA SER A 117 0.09 8.07 -12.65
C SER A 117 -1.34 7.67 -12.30
N GLN A 118 -1.65 6.36 -12.42
CA GLN A 118 -2.95 5.79 -12.09
C GLN A 118 -3.35 6.10 -10.64
N ARG A 119 -2.40 6.00 -9.70
CA ARG A 119 -2.62 6.30 -8.29
C ARG A 119 -2.94 7.77 -8.06
N ASN A 120 -2.22 8.69 -8.73
CA ASN A 120 -2.48 10.12 -8.64
C ASN A 120 -3.84 10.49 -9.25
N GLU A 121 -4.19 9.94 -10.41
CA GLU A 121 -5.50 10.13 -11.05
C GLU A 121 -6.62 9.61 -10.14
N MET A 122 -6.46 8.42 -9.59
CA MET A 122 -7.45 7.85 -8.66
C MET A 122 -7.57 8.67 -7.38
N ALA A 123 -6.48 9.22 -6.85
CA ALA A 123 -6.51 10.08 -5.68
C ALA A 123 -7.32 11.38 -5.93
N ILE A 124 -7.29 11.92 -7.16
CA ILE A 124 -8.14 13.06 -7.55
C ILE A 124 -9.62 12.63 -7.52
N VAL A 125 -9.94 11.52 -8.17
CA VAL A 125 -11.32 10.99 -8.22
C VAL A 125 -11.85 10.69 -6.81
N ILE A 126 -11.03 10.10 -5.94
CA ILE A 126 -11.40 9.84 -4.53
C ILE A 126 -11.73 11.16 -3.83
N ARG A 127 -10.90 12.21 -3.99
CA ARG A 127 -11.14 13.53 -3.36
C ARG A 127 -12.43 14.20 -3.83
N GLU A 128 -12.80 14.01 -5.09
CA GLU A 128 -14.03 14.56 -5.66
C GLU A 128 -15.28 13.80 -5.21
N ARG A 129 -15.16 12.52 -4.89
CA ARG A 129 -16.30 11.64 -4.60
C ARG A 129 -16.48 11.35 -3.11
N ALA A 130 -15.45 11.50 -2.30
CA ALA A 130 -15.55 11.31 -0.85
C ALA A 130 -16.34 12.46 -0.19
N THR A 131 -17.14 12.13 0.81
CA THR A 131 -17.79 13.12 1.68
C THR A 131 -16.83 13.70 2.70
N ALA A 132 -15.84 12.91 3.11
CA ALA A 132 -14.82 13.35 4.06
C ALA A 132 -13.51 12.57 3.84
N ILE A 133 -12.39 13.26 4.03
CA ILE A 133 -11.05 12.69 4.05
C ILE A 133 -10.30 13.30 5.22
N GLY A 134 -9.77 12.45 6.10
CA GLY A 134 -8.82 12.82 7.14
C GLY A 134 -7.45 12.24 6.83
N VAL A 135 -6.40 12.98 7.10
CA VAL A 135 -5.01 12.51 6.97
C VAL A 135 -4.30 12.75 8.31
N GLY A 136 -3.66 11.71 8.79
CA GLY A 136 -2.84 11.74 9.99
C GLY A 136 -1.43 11.28 9.69
N LEU A 137 -0.46 11.78 10.41
CA LEU A 137 0.93 11.36 10.28
C LEU A 137 1.58 11.18 11.66
N ALA A 138 2.58 10.30 11.71
CA ALA A 138 3.55 10.25 12.80
C ALA A 138 4.92 10.54 12.19
N ASP A 139 5.62 11.52 12.76
CA ASP A 139 6.92 11.93 12.29
C ASP A 139 8.04 10.96 12.72
N VAL A 140 9.26 11.24 12.28
CA VAL A 140 10.43 10.37 12.56
C VAL A 140 10.72 10.30 14.05
N ALA A 141 10.60 11.41 14.79
CA ALA A 141 10.86 11.44 16.23
C ALA A 141 9.83 10.61 17.01
N GLU A 142 8.56 10.65 16.57
CA GLU A 142 7.49 9.83 17.13
C GLU A 142 7.69 8.34 16.82
N ILE A 143 8.15 8.00 15.59
CA ILE A 143 8.49 6.63 15.21
C ILE A 143 9.61 6.10 16.10
N ASP A 144 10.68 6.86 16.30
CA ASP A 144 11.82 6.46 17.09
C ASP A 144 11.47 6.30 18.58
N ARG A 145 10.55 7.12 19.09
CA ARG A 145 10.07 7.06 20.48
C ARG A 145 9.06 5.94 20.72
N LEU A 146 8.10 5.75 19.82
CA LEU A 146 6.95 4.85 20.04
C LEU A 146 7.13 3.47 19.43
N ASN A 147 8.11 3.26 18.60
CA ASN A 147 8.28 2.24 17.57
C ASN A 147 7.29 2.37 16.40
N ILE A 148 7.61 1.69 15.29
CA ILE A 148 6.86 1.81 14.02
C ILE A 148 5.41 1.31 14.12
N TYR A 149 5.14 0.31 14.97
CA TYR A 149 3.79 -0.23 15.13
C TYR A 149 2.87 0.78 15.82
N ASN A 150 3.29 1.35 16.95
CA ASN A 150 2.52 2.34 17.69
C ASN A 150 2.44 3.68 16.96
N ALA A 151 3.49 4.08 16.23
CA ALA A 151 3.47 5.27 15.38
C ALA A 151 2.45 5.15 14.23
N ALA A 152 2.30 3.95 13.65
CA ALA A 152 1.26 3.71 12.64
C ALA A 152 -0.16 3.82 13.24
N LEU A 153 -0.39 3.26 14.43
CA LEU A 153 -1.67 3.41 15.14
C LEU A 153 -1.97 4.87 15.48
N LEU A 154 -0.95 5.63 15.90
CA LEU A 154 -1.08 7.07 16.14
C LEU A 154 -1.46 7.84 14.86
N ALA A 155 -0.82 7.52 13.73
CA ALA A 155 -1.16 8.13 12.44
C ALA A 155 -2.60 7.79 12.01
N MET A 156 -3.04 6.54 12.17
CA MET A 156 -4.43 6.12 11.89
C MET A 156 -5.43 6.85 12.78
N ARG A 157 -5.16 6.94 14.09
CA ARG A 157 -5.99 7.68 15.03
C ARG A 157 -6.14 9.14 14.60
N ARG A 158 -5.03 9.81 14.31
CA ARG A 158 -5.03 11.20 13.82
C ARG A 158 -5.79 11.35 12.50
N ALA A 159 -5.73 10.37 11.60
CA ALA A 159 -6.50 10.39 10.35
C ALA A 159 -8.02 10.35 10.63
N VAL A 160 -8.46 9.52 11.57
CA VAL A 160 -9.87 9.45 11.97
C VAL A 160 -10.31 10.73 12.70
N GLU A 161 -9.48 11.26 13.60
CA GLU A 161 -9.74 12.52 14.33
C GLU A 161 -9.76 13.76 13.42
N ALA A 162 -9.04 13.72 12.29
CA ALA A 162 -9.01 14.78 11.29
C ALA A 162 -10.24 14.80 10.36
N LEU A 163 -11.14 13.81 10.45
CA LEU A 163 -12.40 13.84 9.71
C LEU A 163 -13.29 14.99 10.23
N PRO A 164 -13.97 15.73 9.34
CA PRO A 164 -14.84 16.86 9.75
C PRO A 164 -16.06 16.43 10.57
N SER A 165 -16.43 15.15 10.51
CA SER A 165 -17.50 14.54 11.31
C SER A 165 -17.10 13.14 11.73
N ARG A 166 -17.56 12.74 12.94
CA ARG A 166 -17.29 11.41 13.46
C ARG A 166 -17.99 10.34 12.59
N PRO A 167 -17.27 9.31 12.09
CA PRO A 167 -17.90 8.21 11.38
C PRO A 167 -18.65 7.28 12.34
N ASP A 168 -19.64 6.56 11.79
CA ASP A 168 -20.42 5.57 12.53
C ASP A 168 -19.65 4.25 12.71
N HIS A 169 -18.74 3.93 11.76
CA HIS A 169 -17.99 2.68 11.71
C HIS A 169 -16.65 2.83 10.98
N LEU A 170 -15.65 2.06 11.41
CA LEU A 170 -14.34 2.01 10.76
C LEU A 170 -14.09 0.64 10.14
N LEU A 171 -13.58 0.63 8.90
CA LEU A 171 -13.01 -0.54 8.22
C LEU A 171 -11.51 -0.29 8.07
N ILE A 172 -10.67 -1.11 8.70
CA ILE A 172 -9.24 -0.79 8.88
C ILE A 172 -8.37 -1.91 8.32
N ASP A 173 -7.25 -1.56 7.67
CA ASP A 173 -6.27 -2.55 7.26
C ASP A 173 -5.51 -3.11 8.47
N ALA A 174 -5.50 -4.44 8.58
CA ALA A 174 -4.71 -5.29 9.47
C ALA A 174 -4.71 -4.97 10.98
N ARG A 175 -5.23 -3.82 11.45
CA ARG A 175 -5.06 -3.35 12.83
C ARG A 175 -6.37 -2.85 13.44
N THR A 176 -6.39 -2.79 14.77
CA THR A 176 -7.44 -2.12 15.52
C THR A 176 -6.83 -0.87 16.17
N ILE A 177 -7.49 0.27 16.02
CA ILE A 177 -7.03 1.54 16.62
C ILE A 177 -7.48 1.56 18.08
N PRO A 178 -6.55 1.59 19.05
CA PRO A 178 -6.92 1.63 20.46
C PRO A 178 -7.53 3.00 20.83
N GLU A 179 -8.30 3.02 21.91
CA GLU A 179 -8.86 4.25 22.53
C GLU A 179 -9.80 5.07 21.60
N ILE A 180 -10.30 4.48 20.51
CA ILE A 180 -11.36 5.08 19.69
C ILE A 180 -12.68 4.38 20.00
N ALA A 181 -13.65 5.12 20.53
CA ALA A 181 -15.00 4.64 20.83
C ALA A 181 -15.91 4.62 19.59
N ILE A 182 -15.42 4.11 18.47
CA ILE A 182 -16.15 3.90 17.22
C ILE A 182 -16.07 2.40 16.91
N PRO A 183 -17.19 1.73 16.59
CA PRO A 183 -17.16 0.34 16.13
C PRO A 183 -16.21 0.16 14.96
N GLN A 184 -15.38 -0.88 14.99
CA GLN A 184 -14.35 -1.09 13.98
C GLN A 184 -14.18 -2.57 13.63
N ASN A 185 -13.93 -2.85 12.35
CA ASN A 185 -13.51 -4.14 11.85
C ASN A 185 -12.16 -4.02 11.16
N SER A 186 -11.24 -4.91 11.48
CA SER A 186 -9.93 -5.00 10.84
C SER A 186 -9.88 -6.16 9.85
N PHE A 187 -9.19 -5.94 8.73
CA PHE A 187 -9.07 -6.91 7.62
C PHE A 187 -7.62 -7.09 7.25
N PHE A 188 -7.13 -8.32 7.29
CA PHE A 188 -5.79 -8.61 6.78
C PHE A 188 -5.76 -8.40 5.26
N LYS A 189 -4.87 -7.53 4.77
CA LYS A 189 -4.81 -7.06 3.37
C LYS A 189 -6.13 -6.44 2.92
N GLY A 190 -6.69 -5.59 3.77
CA GLY A 190 -7.96 -4.94 3.52
C GLY A 190 -7.97 -4.06 2.27
N ASP A 191 -6.82 -3.45 1.93
CA ASP A 191 -6.59 -2.65 0.74
C ASP A 191 -6.90 -3.39 -0.58
N GLY A 192 -6.72 -4.70 -0.63
CA GLY A 192 -7.05 -5.53 -1.79
C GLY A 192 -8.49 -6.07 -1.83
N ILE A 193 -9.22 -6.03 -0.71
CA ILE A 193 -10.53 -6.70 -0.59
C ILE A 193 -11.68 -5.79 -0.17
N ASN A 194 -11.40 -4.57 0.27
CA ASN A 194 -12.39 -3.61 0.74
C ASN A 194 -12.23 -2.25 0.03
N PHE A 195 -13.34 -1.72 -0.45
CA PHE A 195 -13.38 -0.50 -1.24
C PHE A 195 -12.92 0.74 -0.49
N SER A 196 -13.42 0.94 0.73
CA SER A 196 -13.09 2.12 1.52
C SER A 196 -11.65 2.10 2.02
N ILE A 197 -11.11 0.91 2.35
CA ILE A 197 -9.70 0.72 2.75
C ILE A 197 -8.78 0.98 1.55
N ALA A 198 -9.11 0.47 0.34
CA ALA A 198 -8.34 0.74 -0.88
C ALA A 198 -8.25 2.24 -1.18
N ALA A 199 -9.34 2.99 -1.00
CA ALA A 199 -9.32 4.44 -1.16
C ALA A 199 -8.40 5.12 -0.13
N ALA A 200 -8.44 4.70 1.13
CA ALA A 200 -7.55 5.21 2.17
C ALA A 200 -6.08 4.92 1.86
N SER A 201 -5.76 3.70 1.40
CA SER A 201 -4.43 3.30 0.93
C SER A 201 -3.88 4.25 -0.14
N ILE A 202 -4.68 4.55 -1.16
CA ILE A 202 -4.30 5.46 -2.25
C ILE A 202 -4.03 6.87 -1.72
N ILE A 203 -4.90 7.40 -0.85
CA ILE A 203 -4.73 8.75 -0.27
C ILE A 203 -3.50 8.81 0.63
N ALA A 204 -3.31 7.83 1.53
CA ALA A 204 -2.15 7.77 2.40
C ALA A 204 -0.85 7.68 1.59
N LYS A 205 -0.81 6.81 0.56
CA LYS A 205 0.37 6.63 -0.30
C LYS A 205 0.70 7.86 -1.12
N THR A 206 -0.27 8.49 -1.76
CA THR A 206 -0.03 9.70 -2.56
C THR A 206 0.40 10.88 -1.70
N HIS A 207 -0.18 11.03 -0.52
CA HIS A 207 0.23 12.08 0.42
C HIS A 207 1.67 11.86 0.90
N ARG A 208 2.01 10.63 1.29
CA ARG A 208 3.37 10.29 1.71
C ARG A 208 4.40 10.50 0.60
N ASP A 209 4.08 10.08 -0.62
CA ASP A 209 5.00 10.22 -1.77
C ASP A 209 5.33 11.68 -2.08
N ARG A 210 4.38 12.62 -1.85
CA ARG A 210 4.61 14.07 -1.92
C ARG A 210 5.56 14.53 -0.82
N LEU A 211 5.32 14.13 0.44
CA LEU A 211 6.22 14.46 1.55
C LEU A 211 7.66 13.97 1.30
N MET A 212 7.83 12.81 0.66
CA MET A 212 9.16 12.33 0.30
C MET A 212 9.82 13.13 -0.81
N GLN A 213 9.06 13.77 -1.71
CA GLN A 213 9.58 14.74 -2.68
C GLN A 213 10.03 16.03 -1.99
N ASP A 214 9.27 16.50 -1.00
CA ASP A 214 9.65 17.69 -0.21
C ASP A 214 10.91 17.41 0.61
N LEU A 215 11.06 16.21 1.15
CA LEU A 215 12.27 15.79 1.88
C LEU A 215 13.49 15.68 0.96
N GLU A 216 13.35 15.32 -0.31
CA GLU A 216 14.46 15.36 -1.28
C GLU A 216 15.01 16.77 -1.48
N GLN A 217 14.11 17.77 -1.54
CA GLN A 217 14.52 19.17 -1.66
C GLN A 217 15.25 19.67 -0.41
N LYS A 218 14.77 19.22 0.77
CA LYS A 218 15.36 19.61 2.05
C LYS A 218 16.68 18.92 2.36
N TYR A 219 16.84 17.67 1.93
CA TYR A 219 18.00 16.82 2.16
C TYR A 219 18.46 16.18 0.84
N PRO A 220 19.08 16.95 -0.07
CA PRO A 220 19.47 16.43 -1.37
C PRO A 220 20.58 15.37 -1.26
N GLY A 221 20.62 14.47 -2.23
CA GLY A 221 21.66 13.44 -2.33
C GLY A 221 21.28 12.08 -1.72
N TYR A 222 20.16 11.98 -1.02
CA TYR A 222 19.67 10.69 -0.49
C TYR A 222 18.77 9.92 -1.48
N GLY A 223 18.18 10.59 -2.46
CA GLY A 223 17.31 9.98 -3.47
C GLY A 223 15.88 9.71 -2.96
N PHE A 224 15.37 10.46 -1.99
CA PHE A 224 14.06 10.29 -1.38
C PHE A 224 12.90 10.41 -2.38
N ALA A 225 13.04 11.26 -3.40
CA ALA A 225 12.05 11.40 -4.45
C ALA A 225 11.92 10.13 -5.31
N GLN A 226 12.96 9.32 -5.42
CA GLN A 226 12.99 8.11 -6.23
C GLN A 226 12.49 6.90 -5.45
N HIS A 227 13.19 6.50 -4.40
CA HIS A 227 12.91 5.29 -3.63
C HIS A 227 11.99 5.51 -2.41
N LYS A 228 11.47 6.72 -2.19
CA LYS A 228 10.52 7.05 -1.11
C LYS A 228 10.98 6.65 0.30
N GLY A 229 12.30 6.66 0.53
CA GLY A 229 12.92 6.30 1.80
C GLY A 229 13.09 4.80 2.04
N TYR A 230 12.72 3.93 1.08
CA TYR A 230 12.98 2.49 1.20
C TYR A 230 14.50 2.19 1.16
N GLY A 231 14.90 1.10 1.83
CA GLY A 231 16.31 0.72 1.98
C GLY A 231 16.89 0.06 0.73
N THR A 232 16.81 0.72 -0.42
CA THR A 232 17.46 0.30 -1.65
C THR A 232 18.99 0.38 -1.52
N SER A 233 19.73 -0.24 -2.44
CA SER A 233 21.20 -0.16 -2.49
C SER A 233 21.70 1.28 -2.58
N GLU A 234 21.03 2.10 -3.39
CA GLU A 234 21.32 3.51 -3.59
C GLU A 234 21.15 4.30 -2.28
N HIS A 235 20.00 4.11 -1.60
CA HIS A 235 19.73 4.76 -0.32
C HIS A 235 20.74 4.36 0.76
N GLN A 236 21.05 3.08 0.88
CA GLN A 236 22.06 2.60 1.83
C GLN A 236 23.46 3.16 1.51
N SER A 237 23.82 3.27 0.24
CA SER A 237 25.08 3.87 -0.19
C SER A 237 25.14 5.36 0.14
N ALA A 238 24.06 6.10 -0.06
CA ALA A 238 23.94 7.50 0.33
C ALA A 238 24.10 7.67 1.84
N ILE A 239 23.46 6.84 2.66
CA ILE A 239 23.60 6.88 4.12
C ILE A 239 25.04 6.60 4.55
N ARG A 240 25.77 5.65 3.91
CA ARG A 240 27.18 5.39 4.23
C ARG A 240 28.10 6.57 3.87
N ALA A 241 27.79 7.26 2.77
CA ALA A 241 28.61 8.37 2.28
C ALA A 241 28.36 9.70 3.01
N LEU A 242 27.09 10.00 3.32
CA LEU A 242 26.66 11.30 3.85
C LEU A 242 26.32 11.26 5.35
N GLY A 243 26.24 10.06 5.95
CA GLY A 243 25.66 9.87 7.27
C GLY A 243 24.12 9.92 7.23
N PRO A 244 23.42 9.68 8.35
CA PRO A 244 21.99 9.85 8.45
C PRO A 244 21.61 11.32 8.60
N CYS A 245 20.56 11.77 7.91
CA CYS A 245 19.97 13.08 8.13
C CYS A 245 18.75 12.99 9.08
N PRO A 246 18.17 14.12 9.55
CA PRO A 246 17.01 14.11 10.46
C PRO A 246 15.74 13.43 9.92
N ALA A 247 15.70 13.12 8.63
CA ALA A 247 14.62 12.34 8.05
C ALA A 247 14.76 10.82 8.28
N HIS A 248 15.91 10.32 8.76
CA HIS A 248 16.13 8.90 8.98
C HIS A 248 15.65 8.44 10.35
N ARG A 249 15.11 7.23 10.40
CA ARG A 249 14.58 6.57 11.61
C ARG A 249 15.73 5.89 12.35
N ILE A 250 16.36 6.59 13.27
CA ILE A 250 17.57 6.13 13.97
C ILE A 250 17.33 4.88 14.84
N SER A 251 16.10 4.65 15.29
CA SER A 251 15.70 3.43 16.00
C SER A 251 15.73 2.18 15.12
N PHE A 252 15.78 2.32 13.78
CA PHE A 252 15.83 1.18 12.88
C PHE A 252 17.23 0.59 12.85
N SER A 253 17.32 -0.70 13.17
CA SER A 253 18.61 -1.42 13.30
C SER A 253 19.49 -1.35 12.05
N ILE A 254 18.91 -1.20 10.86
CA ILE A 254 19.68 -1.05 9.62
C ILE A 254 20.39 0.31 9.55
N ILE A 255 19.79 1.40 10.06
CA ILE A 255 20.42 2.72 10.12
C ILE A 255 21.62 2.66 11.06
N ARG A 256 21.46 2.14 12.28
CA ARG A 256 22.57 1.94 13.24
C ARG A 256 23.71 1.12 12.66
N GLU A 257 23.36 0.06 11.89
CA GLU A 257 24.38 -0.77 11.24
C GLU A 257 25.13 0.00 10.14
N LEU A 258 24.43 0.76 9.31
CA LEU A 258 25.05 1.57 8.23
C LEU A 258 25.97 2.66 8.79
N CYS A 259 25.64 3.19 9.97
CA CYS A 259 26.43 4.21 10.67
C CYS A 259 27.57 3.63 11.53
N GLY A 260 27.72 2.31 11.59
CA GLY A 260 28.77 1.68 12.40
C GLY A 260 28.52 1.74 13.91
N GLU A 261 27.28 1.96 14.34
CA GLU A 261 26.90 2.17 15.75
C GLU A 261 26.77 0.88 16.57
N PHE A 262 26.91 -0.30 15.95
CA PHE A 262 26.90 -1.56 16.67
C PHE A 262 28.29 -1.87 17.27
N SER A 263 28.30 -2.72 18.30
CA SER A 263 29.53 -3.10 18.99
C SER A 263 30.52 -3.82 18.06
N PRO A 264 31.84 -3.76 18.36
CA PRO A 264 32.81 -4.57 17.65
C PRO A 264 32.49 -6.07 17.70
N ALA A 265 31.90 -6.52 18.81
CA ALA A 265 31.46 -7.91 19.00
C ALA A 265 30.36 -8.28 17.98
N PHE A 266 29.38 -7.41 17.74
CA PHE A 266 28.34 -7.61 16.72
C PHE A 266 28.96 -7.79 15.33
N TYR A 267 29.85 -6.87 14.91
CA TYR A 267 30.46 -6.94 13.58
C TYR A 267 31.35 -8.17 13.41
N ALA A 268 32.05 -8.62 14.48
CA ALA A 268 32.82 -9.85 14.46
C ALA A 268 31.89 -11.07 14.20
N ARG A 269 30.79 -11.17 14.93
CA ARG A 269 29.82 -12.27 14.77
C ARG A 269 29.13 -12.25 13.43
N LYS A 270 28.79 -11.05 12.93
CA LYS A 270 28.24 -10.90 11.60
C LYS A 270 29.17 -11.42 10.50
N ARG A 271 30.48 -11.15 10.57
CA ARG A 271 31.49 -11.68 9.63
C ARG A 271 31.57 -13.20 9.71
N GLN A 272 31.68 -13.75 10.91
CA GLN A 272 31.71 -15.20 11.09
C GLN A 272 30.48 -15.89 10.50
N LEU A 273 29.29 -15.34 10.73
CA LEU A 273 28.04 -15.89 10.19
C LEU A 273 27.97 -15.82 8.67
N ALA A 274 28.59 -14.83 8.04
CA ALA A 274 28.62 -14.69 6.58
C ALA A 274 29.46 -15.78 5.88
N GLU A 275 30.48 -16.31 6.58
CA GLU A 275 31.40 -17.34 6.06
C GLU A 275 30.86 -18.76 6.25
N ILE A 276 29.77 -18.94 7.02
CA ILE A 276 29.18 -20.26 7.26
C ILE A 276 28.41 -20.74 6.03
N ASP A 277 28.76 -21.90 5.50
CA ASP A 277 28.19 -22.48 4.30
C ASP A 277 27.47 -23.83 4.51
N CYS A 278 27.55 -24.41 5.73
CA CYS A 278 26.95 -25.70 6.06
C CYS A 278 26.19 -25.69 7.37
N ALA A 279 25.26 -26.62 7.54
CA ALA A 279 24.40 -26.75 8.71
C ALA A 279 25.16 -27.06 10.01
N GLU A 280 26.25 -27.83 9.92
CA GLU A 280 27.05 -28.18 11.08
C GLU A 280 27.79 -26.98 11.65
N ALA A 281 28.44 -26.18 10.79
CA ALA A 281 29.08 -24.93 11.17
C ALA A 281 28.09 -23.92 11.76
N LEU A 282 26.84 -23.86 11.23
CA LEU A 282 25.81 -22.97 11.74
C LEU A 282 25.35 -23.39 13.15
N ARG A 283 25.20 -24.69 13.42
CA ARG A 283 24.91 -25.21 14.79
C ARG A 283 26.01 -24.85 15.76
N SER A 284 27.29 -25.10 15.39
CA SER A 284 28.43 -24.74 16.22
C SER A 284 28.49 -23.24 16.53
N PHE A 285 28.15 -22.40 15.55
CA PHE A 285 28.04 -20.95 15.75
C PHE A 285 26.90 -20.58 16.72
N GLU A 286 25.74 -21.22 16.64
CA GLU A 286 24.61 -21.00 17.54
C GLU A 286 24.95 -21.38 19.00
N GLU A 287 25.76 -22.39 19.20
CA GLU A 287 26.23 -22.75 20.53
C GLU A 287 27.26 -21.75 21.07
N ALA A 288 28.26 -21.41 20.26
CA ALA A 288 29.33 -20.49 20.64
C ALA A 288 28.85 -19.06 20.93
N ILE A 289 27.77 -18.63 20.26
CA ILE A 289 27.26 -17.27 20.47
C ILE A 289 26.55 -17.12 21.83
N LYS A 290 26.05 -18.19 22.43
CA LYS A 290 25.39 -18.15 23.75
C LYS A 290 26.26 -17.50 24.81
N ASP A 291 27.55 -17.78 24.78
CA ASP A 291 28.53 -17.23 25.72
C ASP A 291 28.78 -15.73 25.50
N CYS A 292 28.42 -15.21 24.36
CA CYS A 292 28.63 -13.80 23.96
C CYS A 292 27.38 -12.93 24.04
N TRP A 293 26.22 -13.48 24.42
CA TRP A 293 24.99 -12.70 24.49
C TRP A 293 25.08 -11.53 25.48
N SER A 294 25.82 -11.68 26.57
CA SER A 294 25.99 -10.62 27.58
C SER A 294 26.77 -9.39 27.09
N VAL A 295 27.54 -9.53 26.00
CA VAL A 295 28.36 -8.45 25.41
C VAL A 295 27.57 -7.68 24.33
N LEU A 296 26.45 -8.22 23.88
CA LEU A 296 25.61 -7.66 22.85
C LEU A 296 24.38 -6.98 23.45
N ASP A 297 24.02 -5.79 22.96
CA ASP A 297 22.76 -5.17 23.35
C ASP A 297 21.54 -5.95 22.79
N GLU A 298 20.35 -5.65 23.30
CA GLU A 298 19.13 -6.38 22.95
C GLU A 298 18.82 -6.31 21.42
N MET A 299 19.11 -5.16 20.78
CA MET A 299 18.90 -4.98 19.36
C MET A 299 19.90 -5.79 18.53
N GLU A 300 21.15 -5.82 18.94
CA GLU A 300 22.22 -6.63 18.34
C GLU A 300 21.90 -8.12 18.43
N GLN A 301 21.47 -8.59 19.60
CA GLN A 301 21.03 -9.97 19.83
C GLN A 301 19.88 -10.33 18.89
N ARG A 302 18.84 -9.49 18.84
CA ARG A 302 17.68 -9.71 17.96
C ARG A 302 18.10 -9.78 16.50
N LYS A 303 19.02 -8.92 16.07
CA LYS A 303 19.51 -8.88 14.69
C LYS A 303 20.32 -10.12 14.33
N ILE A 304 21.20 -10.58 15.21
CA ILE A 304 21.96 -11.83 14.99
C ILE A 304 21.01 -13.02 14.91
N ARG A 305 20.03 -13.15 15.81
CA ARG A 305 19.01 -14.23 15.73
C ARG A 305 18.28 -14.24 14.39
N LEU A 306 17.91 -13.06 13.88
CA LEU A 306 17.26 -12.94 12.56
C LEU A 306 18.20 -13.38 11.42
N MET A 307 19.49 -13.04 11.51
CA MET A 307 20.49 -13.44 10.51
C MET A 307 20.72 -14.95 10.52
N ILE A 308 20.81 -15.57 11.69
CA ILE A 308 20.88 -17.03 11.86
C ILE A 308 19.65 -17.70 11.21
N SER A 309 18.43 -17.22 11.56
CA SER A 309 17.19 -17.76 10.99
C SER A 309 17.13 -17.66 9.46
N ARG A 310 17.69 -16.60 8.89
CA ARG A 310 17.80 -16.47 7.43
C ARG A 310 18.82 -17.43 6.84
N ARG A 311 19.95 -17.63 7.53
CA ARG A 311 20.99 -18.54 7.07
C ARG A 311 20.51 -19.99 7.02
N TRP A 312 19.72 -20.43 8.01
CA TRP A 312 19.04 -21.73 8.00
C TRP A 312 18.13 -21.97 6.79
N LYS A 313 17.62 -20.93 6.16
CA LYS A 313 16.77 -21.03 4.98
C LYS A 313 17.57 -21.12 3.67
N THR A 314 18.86 -20.86 3.71
CA THR A 314 19.74 -20.80 2.53
C THR A 314 20.77 -21.93 2.48
N ILE A 315 20.96 -22.64 3.57
CA ILE A 315 21.72 -23.87 3.72
C ILE A 315 20.77 -25.07 3.75
#